data_fbb68f7454c699de59feb68f3ae60550
#
_entry.id   fbb68f7454c699de59feb68f3ae60550
#
_cell.length_a   1.000
_cell.length_b   1.000
_cell.length_c   1.000
_cell.angle_alpha   90.00
_cell.angle_beta   90.00
_cell.angle_gamma   90.00
#
_symmetry.space_group_name_H-M   'P 1'
#
loop_
_entity.id
_entity.type
_entity.pdbx_description
1 polymer ?
#
loop_
_entity_poly.entity_id
_entity_poly.type
_entity_poly.pdbx_seq_one_letter_code
_entity_poly.pdbx_strand_id
1 'polypeptide(L)'
;LINKLTQIKKWSNGYAAKDPAQWKSAEERRAENEKTESYIVSRYVQDPLLIGGKKFDLRVYVVVTSYRPLRAFTSRLGFARYCSVSYSEAKEDMDNPFVHLTNVAIQKRGDDYNESHGNKWPIHLLRLYLAGTRSDAVADELFRGINEAIIYSLKSVQSVIINDRRCFELYGYDLLIDERLKPWLIEVNASPSLTCTTEADRRLKDRVIRDTLAVAVPPGKLEAAAGGVSTTTAMSRLSRGGRSNSVGVSGDVYEKEWARTGGVPESVLGTMDVLIDETAVGVGDAV
;
A
#
# COMPACT_ATOMS: atom_id res chain seq x y z
N LEU A 1 -17.49 7.88 -14.25
CA LEU A 1 -17.08 6.78 -15.15
C LEU A 1 -17.44 7.10 -16.60
N ILE A 2 -16.71 6.51 -17.55
CA ILE A 2 -16.93 6.68 -19.00
C ILE A 2 -17.30 5.30 -19.58
N ASN A 3 -18.46 5.22 -20.25
CA ASN A 3 -18.95 3.97 -20.83
C ASN A 3 -18.92 3.93 -22.37
N LYS A 4 -18.54 5.04 -23.04
CA LYS A 4 -18.46 5.14 -24.50
C LYS A 4 -17.21 5.90 -24.94
N LEU A 5 -16.55 5.45 -26.01
CA LEU A 5 -15.39 6.13 -26.60
C LEU A 5 -15.69 7.59 -27.01
N THR A 6 -16.94 7.88 -27.40
CA THR A 6 -17.37 9.25 -27.72
C THR A 6 -17.32 10.18 -26.52
N GLN A 7 -17.51 9.66 -25.27
CA GLN A 7 -17.39 10.45 -24.05
C GLN A 7 -15.93 10.76 -23.74
N ILE A 8 -14.99 9.85 -24.06
CA ILE A 8 -13.55 10.11 -23.92
C ILE A 8 -13.17 11.29 -24.83
N LYS A 9 -13.60 11.27 -26.10
CA LYS A 9 -13.35 12.36 -27.02
C LYS A 9 -13.98 13.67 -26.56
N LYS A 10 -15.21 13.63 -26.06
CA LYS A 10 -15.91 14.82 -25.54
C LYS A 10 -15.19 15.39 -24.32
N TRP A 11 -14.74 14.51 -23.41
CA TRP A 11 -14.00 14.90 -22.21
C TRP A 11 -12.64 15.49 -22.58
N SER A 12 -11.86 14.82 -23.43
CA SER A 12 -10.59 15.30 -23.97
C SER A 12 -10.73 16.68 -24.65
N ASN A 13 -11.74 16.84 -25.48
CA ASN A 13 -12.03 18.12 -26.15
C ASN A 13 -12.51 19.20 -25.16
N GLY A 14 -13.25 18.83 -24.11
CA GLY A 14 -13.73 19.75 -23.09
C GLY A 14 -12.60 20.31 -22.21
N TYR A 15 -11.54 19.52 -22.00
CA TYR A 15 -10.32 19.98 -21.34
C TYR A 15 -9.41 20.80 -22.26
N ALA A 16 -9.42 20.51 -23.56
CA ALA A 16 -8.71 21.29 -24.57
C ALA A 16 -9.43 22.60 -24.98
N ALA A 17 -10.72 22.69 -24.69
CA ALA A 17 -11.58 23.80 -25.11
C ALA A 17 -12.02 24.66 -23.92
N LYS A 18 -11.11 25.37 -23.30
CA LYS A 18 -11.48 26.72 -22.91
C LYS A 18 -11.66 27.49 -24.21
N ASP A 19 -12.83 28.10 -24.34
CA ASP A 19 -13.24 28.88 -25.54
C ASP A 19 -12.05 29.74 -26.03
N PRO A 20 -11.56 29.56 -27.29
CA PRO A 20 -10.46 30.34 -27.81
C PRO A 20 -10.72 31.88 -27.77
N ALA A 21 -11.98 32.29 -27.66
CA ALA A 21 -12.36 33.68 -27.46
C ALA A 21 -12.04 34.24 -26.07
N GLN A 22 -11.76 33.39 -25.10
CA GLN A 22 -11.36 33.79 -23.71
C GLN A 22 -9.85 33.97 -23.55
N TRP A 23 -9.05 33.63 -24.54
CA TRP A 23 -7.59 33.77 -24.45
C TRP A 23 -7.17 35.19 -24.79
N LYS A 24 -6.61 35.87 -23.78
CA LYS A 24 -6.23 37.27 -23.84
C LYS A 24 -4.97 37.54 -24.69
N SER A 25 -4.08 36.52 -24.87
CA SER A 25 -2.84 36.65 -25.63
C SER A 25 -2.37 35.36 -26.31
N ALA A 26 -1.48 35.48 -27.30
CA ALA A 26 -0.81 34.34 -27.95
C ALA A 26 0.15 33.60 -27.01
N GLU A 27 0.65 34.27 -25.98
CA GLU A 27 1.54 33.70 -24.97
C GLU A 27 0.75 32.83 -23.97
N GLU A 28 -0.47 33.27 -23.59
CA GLU A 28 -1.37 32.46 -22.76
C GLU A 28 -1.79 31.16 -23.49
N ARG A 29 -1.97 31.20 -24.80
CA ARG A 29 -2.26 30.02 -25.64
C ARG A 29 -1.09 29.04 -25.66
N ARG A 30 0.16 29.53 -25.73
CA ARG A 30 1.36 28.71 -25.70
C ARG A 30 1.56 28.08 -24.31
N ALA A 31 1.41 28.85 -23.24
CA ALA A 31 1.55 28.37 -21.88
C ALA A 31 0.47 27.34 -21.48
N GLU A 32 -0.74 27.43 -22.06
CA GLU A 32 -1.81 26.46 -21.80
C GLU A 32 -1.67 25.20 -22.67
N ASN A 33 -1.15 25.31 -23.91
CA ASN A 33 -0.77 24.15 -24.72
C ASN A 33 0.44 23.38 -24.18
N GLU A 34 1.37 24.07 -23.46
CA GLU A 34 2.49 23.42 -22.77
C GLU A 34 2.05 22.66 -21.50
N LYS A 35 0.85 22.91 -20.98
CA LYS A 35 0.22 22.21 -19.87
C LYS A 35 -0.73 21.10 -20.31
N THR A 36 -0.42 20.40 -21.38
CA THR A 36 -1.21 19.23 -21.77
C THR A 36 -1.00 18.12 -20.74
N GLU A 37 -1.96 17.99 -19.85
CA GLU A 37 -1.95 16.90 -18.87
C GLU A 37 -2.12 15.56 -19.58
N SER A 38 -1.24 14.61 -19.27
CA SER A 38 -1.35 13.25 -19.77
C SER A 38 -2.27 12.45 -18.87
N TYR A 39 -3.23 11.76 -19.46
CA TYR A 39 -4.17 10.90 -18.74
C TYR A 39 -4.07 9.48 -19.22
N ILE A 40 -4.33 8.55 -18.30
CA ILE A 40 -4.44 7.12 -18.58
C ILE A 40 -5.91 6.73 -18.48
N VAL A 41 -6.39 5.99 -19.47
CA VAL A 41 -7.72 5.38 -19.45
C VAL A 41 -7.56 3.91 -19.10
N SER A 42 -8.12 3.51 -17.97
CA SER A 42 -8.08 2.13 -17.49
C SER A 42 -9.46 1.49 -17.58
N ARG A 43 -9.49 0.18 -17.86
CA ARG A 43 -10.72 -0.60 -17.80
C ARG A 43 -11.21 -0.66 -16.35
N TYR A 44 -12.48 -0.30 -16.15
CA TYR A 44 -13.12 -0.42 -14.85
C TYR A 44 -13.41 -1.89 -14.53
N VAL A 45 -13.16 -2.29 -13.27
CA VAL A 45 -13.55 -3.61 -12.75
C VAL A 45 -15.03 -3.53 -12.36
N GLN A 46 -15.89 -4.15 -13.17
CA GLN A 46 -17.35 -4.03 -13.05
C GLN A 46 -17.91 -4.81 -11.87
N ASP A 47 -17.34 -5.99 -11.61
CA ASP A 47 -17.82 -6.93 -10.59
C ASP A 47 -16.87 -6.94 -9.38
N PRO A 48 -16.76 -5.83 -8.59
CA PRO A 48 -15.90 -5.83 -7.41
C PRO A 48 -16.53 -6.74 -6.32
N LEU A 49 -15.67 -7.36 -5.52
CA LEU A 49 -16.14 -8.01 -4.30
C LEU A 49 -16.78 -6.94 -3.39
N LEU A 50 -18.00 -7.23 -2.94
CA LEU A 50 -18.73 -6.35 -2.04
C LEU A 50 -18.82 -6.97 -0.65
N ILE A 51 -18.70 -6.14 0.38
CA ILE A 51 -18.99 -6.50 1.76
C ILE A 51 -20.01 -5.52 2.31
N GLY A 52 -21.15 -6.06 2.76
CA GLY A 52 -22.29 -5.22 3.14
C GLY A 52 -22.84 -4.37 1.99
N GLY A 53 -22.74 -4.86 0.74
CA GLY A 53 -23.16 -4.13 -0.46
C GLY A 53 -22.23 -2.97 -0.85
N LYS A 54 -21.11 -2.78 -0.19
CA LYS A 54 -20.18 -1.66 -0.43
C LYS A 54 -18.92 -2.14 -1.15
N LYS A 55 -18.47 -1.35 -2.12
CA LYS A 55 -17.17 -1.52 -2.77
C LYS A 55 -16.06 -1.13 -1.80
N PHE A 56 -14.94 -1.83 -1.89
CA PHE A 56 -13.73 -1.53 -1.14
C PHE A 56 -12.48 -1.81 -1.96
N ASP A 57 -11.38 -1.24 -1.55
CA ASP A 57 -10.03 -1.61 -1.99
C ASP A 57 -9.14 -1.90 -0.77
N LEU A 58 -7.96 -2.44 -1.02
CA LEU A 58 -6.96 -2.75 0.00
C LEU A 58 -5.79 -1.78 -0.10
N ARG A 59 -5.34 -1.28 1.05
CA ARG A 59 -4.01 -0.69 1.26
C ARG A 59 -3.12 -1.72 1.93
N VAL A 60 -2.09 -2.20 1.21
CA VAL A 60 -1.07 -3.13 1.71
C VAL A 60 0.26 -2.40 1.75
N TYR A 61 0.99 -2.52 2.86
CA TYR A 61 2.33 -1.94 2.99
C TYR A 61 3.40 -2.97 2.65
N VAL A 62 4.36 -2.55 1.83
CA VAL A 62 5.46 -3.40 1.35
C VAL A 62 6.77 -2.66 1.54
N VAL A 63 7.73 -3.30 2.21
CA VAL A 63 9.09 -2.76 2.39
C VAL A 63 10.01 -3.47 1.41
N VAL A 64 10.79 -2.71 0.65
CA VAL A 64 11.84 -3.24 -0.21
C VAL A 64 13.19 -2.75 0.30
N THR A 65 14.03 -3.66 0.73
CA THR A 65 15.37 -3.35 1.27
C THR A 65 16.47 -3.51 0.23
N SER A 66 16.18 -4.19 -0.86
CA SER A 66 17.08 -4.33 -2.01
C SER A 66 16.28 -4.72 -3.26
N TYR A 67 16.69 -4.22 -4.41
CA TYR A 67 16.17 -4.63 -5.71
C TYR A 67 17.09 -5.63 -6.43
N ARG A 68 18.38 -5.67 -6.07
CA ARG A 68 19.35 -6.60 -6.65
C ARG A 68 20.36 -7.08 -5.62
N PRO A 69 20.20 -8.30 -5.10
CA PRO A 69 19.06 -9.22 -5.25
C PRO A 69 17.77 -8.64 -4.66
N LEU A 70 16.60 -9.05 -5.17
CA LEU A 70 15.32 -8.54 -4.68
C LEU A 70 15.02 -9.11 -3.29
N ARG A 71 14.75 -8.19 -2.35
CA ARG A 71 14.36 -8.49 -0.98
C ARG A 71 13.23 -7.58 -0.58
N ALA A 72 12.07 -8.18 -0.36
CA ALA A 72 10.86 -7.45 -0.02
C ALA A 72 10.07 -8.16 1.08
N PHE A 73 9.37 -7.37 1.87
CA PHE A 73 8.56 -7.79 3.01
C PHE A 73 7.18 -7.18 2.90
N THR A 74 6.15 -7.96 3.19
CA THR A 74 4.77 -7.48 3.25
C THR A 74 4.34 -7.33 4.70
N SER A 75 3.63 -6.24 5.01
CA SER A 75 3.07 -6.04 6.35
C SER A 75 1.73 -6.76 6.48
N ARG A 76 1.56 -7.50 7.59
CA ARG A 76 0.24 -8.03 8.01
C ARG A 76 -0.72 -6.91 8.44
N LEU A 77 -0.17 -5.69 8.64
CA LEU A 77 -0.94 -4.50 8.95
C LEU A 77 -1.26 -3.74 7.66
N GLY A 78 -2.52 -3.69 7.38
CA GLY A 78 -3.09 -2.96 6.26
C GLY A 78 -4.58 -2.78 6.53
N PHE A 79 -5.29 -2.21 5.60
CA PHE A 79 -6.72 -2.00 5.76
C PHE A 79 -7.46 -2.02 4.44
N ALA A 80 -8.74 -2.44 4.51
CA ALA A 80 -9.71 -2.21 3.46
C ALA A 80 -10.32 -0.82 3.64
N ARG A 81 -10.51 -0.07 2.55
CA ARG A 81 -11.17 1.24 2.49
C ARG A 81 -12.50 1.08 1.81
N TYR A 82 -13.58 1.42 2.48
CA TYR A 82 -14.93 1.23 1.99
C TYR A 82 -15.51 2.52 1.44
N CYS A 83 -16.26 2.40 0.36
CA CYS A 83 -17.17 3.44 -0.07
C CYS A 83 -18.24 3.67 1.00
N SER A 84 -18.67 4.92 1.19
CA SER A 84 -19.72 5.29 2.14
C SER A 84 -21.08 4.80 1.68
N VAL A 85 -21.32 4.86 0.37
CA VAL A 85 -22.57 4.48 -0.30
C VAL A 85 -22.46 3.06 -0.85
N SER A 86 -23.59 2.34 -0.89
CA SER A 86 -23.69 1.02 -1.50
C SER A 86 -23.34 1.07 -3.00
N TYR A 87 -22.66 0.03 -3.47
CA TYR A 87 -22.29 -0.10 -4.87
C TYR A 87 -23.52 -0.19 -5.77
N SER A 88 -23.48 0.50 -6.88
CA SER A 88 -24.53 0.51 -7.89
C SER A 88 -23.90 0.63 -9.27
N GLU A 89 -24.47 -0.10 -10.24
CA GLU A 89 -24.15 0.00 -11.67
C GLU A 89 -25.18 0.84 -12.42
N ALA A 90 -26.13 1.42 -11.70
CA ALA A 90 -27.15 2.26 -12.30
C ALA A 90 -26.50 3.45 -13.01
N LYS A 91 -27.07 3.83 -14.14
CA LYS A 91 -26.53 4.91 -14.97
C LYS A 91 -26.46 6.24 -14.22
N GLU A 92 -27.38 6.43 -13.30
CA GLU A 92 -27.51 7.63 -12.45
C GLU A 92 -26.33 7.74 -11.48
N ASP A 93 -25.78 6.59 -11.03
CA ASP A 93 -24.69 6.51 -10.07
C ASP A 93 -23.29 6.50 -10.72
N MET A 94 -23.19 6.42 -12.05
CA MET A 94 -21.90 6.30 -12.74
C MET A 94 -20.94 7.44 -12.43
N ASP A 95 -21.43 8.64 -12.17
CA ASP A 95 -20.64 9.82 -11.85
C ASP A 95 -20.57 10.09 -10.35
N ASN A 96 -21.15 9.21 -9.50
CA ASN A 96 -21.14 9.34 -8.05
C ASN A 96 -19.81 8.84 -7.48
N PRO A 97 -18.90 9.72 -7.01
CA PRO A 97 -17.61 9.30 -6.49
C PRO A 97 -17.71 8.51 -5.19
N PHE A 98 -18.80 8.66 -4.43
CA PHE A 98 -18.99 7.96 -3.15
C PHE A 98 -19.37 6.48 -3.34
N VAL A 99 -19.83 6.11 -4.53
CA VAL A 99 -20.14 4.73 -4.93
C VAL A 99 -18.89 4.02 -5.46
N HIS A 100 -18.04 4.74 -6.20
CA HIS A 100 -17.00 4.13 -7.02
C HIS A 100 -15.57 4.32 -6.52
N LEU A 101 -15.28 5.42 -5.80
CA LEU A 101 -13.94 5.79 -5.37
C LEU A 101 -13.76 5.58 -3.86
N THR A 102 -12.78 4.77 -3.49
CA THR A 102 -12.50 4.38 -2.09
C THR A 102 -11.56 5.36 -1.37
N ASN A 103 -11.03 6.36 -2.07
CA ASN A 103 -10.09 7.33 -1.53
C ASN A 103 -10.68 8.07 -0.33
N VAL A 104 -10.01 8.04 0.81
CA VAL A 104 -10.46 8.68 2.06
C VAL A 104 -10.71 10.18 1.88
N ALA A 105 -9.89 10.87 1.08
CA ALA A 105 -10.05 12.31 0.80
C ALA A 105 -11.38 12.63 0.08
N ILE A 106 -11.91 11.68 -0.68
CA ILE A 106 -13.22 11.80 -1.34
C ILE A 106 -14.31 11.43 -0.33
N GLN A 107 -14.21 10.25 0.27
CA GLN A 107 -15.23 9.70 1.15
C GLN A 107 -15.56 10.61 2.33
N LYS A 108 -14.58 11.32 2.88
CA LYS A 108 -14.77 12.32 3.97
C LYS A 108 -15.69 13.48 3.60
N ARG A 109 -15.99 13.70 2.33
CA ARG A 109 -16.90 14.78 1.88
C ARG A 109 -18.34 14.33 1.83
N GLY A 110 -18.61 13.02 1.98
CA GLY A 110 -19.96 12.47 1.97
C GLY A 110 -20.58 12.43 3.35
N ASP A 111 -21.88 12.62 3.41
CA ASP A 111 -22.66 12.65 4.67
C ASP A 111 -22.65 11.30 5.39
N ASP A 112 -22.50 10.20 4.66
CA ASP A 112 -22.45 8.83 5.20
C ASP A 112 -21.05 8.39 5.68
N TYR A 113 -20.08 9.32 5.74
CA TYR A 113 -18.75 8.99 6.22
C TYR A 113 -18.73 8.76 7.73
N ASN A 114 -18.24 7.60 8.16
CA ASN A 114 -18.13 7.28 9.58
C ASN A 114 -16.77 7.72 10.13
N GLU A 115 -16.79 8.79 10.94
CA GLU A 115 -15.58 9.36 11.55
C GLU A 115 -14.94 8.44 12.60
N SER A 116 -15.71 7.57 13.24
CA SER A 116 -15.21 6.72 14.33
C SER A 116 -14.21 5.66 13.85
N HIS A 117 -14.44 5.06 12.69
CA HIS A 117 -13.55 4.05 12.08
C HIS A 117 -12.99 4.48 10.72
N GLY A 118 -13.34 5.68 10.23
CA GLY A 118 -12.79 6.25 8.99
C GLY A 118 -13.07 5.43 7.73
N ASN A 119 -14.18 4.67 7.70
CA ASN A 119 -14.52 3.71 6.65
C ASN A 119 -13.38 2.72 6.36
N LYS A 120 -12.58 2.39 7.37
CA LYS A 120 -11.46 1.44 7.27
C LYS A 120 -11.74 0.20 8.10
N TRP A 121 -11.35 -0.93 7.54
CA TRP A 121 -11.41 -2.21 8.23
C TRP A 121 -10.02 -2.88 8.18
N PRO A 122 -9.43 -3.24 9.33
CA PRO A 122 -8.13 -3.91 9.36
C PRO A 122 -8.10 -5.17 8.50
N ILE A 123 -7.01 -5.40 7.79
CA ILE A 123 -6.91 -6.49 6.80
C ILE A 123 -7.07 -7.88 7.43
N HIS A 124 -6.65 -8.04 8.68
CA HIS A 124 -6.81 -9.31 9.41
C HIS A 124 -8.29 -9.62 9.69
N LEU A 125 -9.15 -8.61 9.89
CA LEU A 125 -10.59 -8.81 10.03
C LEU A 125 -11.24 -9.18 8.71
N LEU A 126 -10.76 -8.61 7.59
CA LEU A 126 -11.18 -9.04 6.26
C LEU A 126 -10.84 -10.52 6.04
N ARG A 127 -9.63 -10.94 6.41
CA ARG A 127 -9.22 -12.35 6.30
C ARG A 127 -10.12 -13.26 7.13
N LEU A 128 -10.41 -12.90 8.39
CA LEU A 128 -11.34 -13.65 9.25
C LEU A 128 -12.76 -13.70 8.68
N TYR A 129 -13.23 -12.59 8.12
CA TYR A 129 -14.54 -12.55 7.46
C TYR A 129 -14.60 -13.51 6.27
N LEU A 130 -13.58 -13.53 5.42
CA LEU A 130 -13.50 -14.43 4.27
C LEU A 130 -13.38 -15.91 4.71
N ALA A 131 -12.57 -16.19 5.72
CA ALA A 131 -12.45 -17.52 6.29
C ALA A 131 -13.79 -18.02 6.85
N GLY A 132 -14.52 -17.18 7.57
CA GLY A 132 -15.82 -17.52 8.14
C GLY A 132 -16.97 -17.61 7.14
N THR A 133 -16.94 -16.82 6.05
CA THR A 133 -18.03 -16.80 5.04
C THR A 133 -17.76 -17.71 3.85
N ARG A 134 -16.52 -18.08 3.59
CA ARG A 134 -16.09 -18.97 2.50
C ARG A 134 -15.37 -20.20 3.05
N SER A 135 -14.06 -20.06 3.33
CA SER A 135 -13.21 -21.01 4.05
C SER A 135 -11.82 -20.41 4.27
N ASP A 136 -11.02 -21.01 5.16
CA ASP A 136 -9.61 -20.65 5.36
C ASP A 136 -8.81 -20.79 4.05
N ALA A 137 -9.02 -21.90 3.31
CA ALA A 137 -8.32 -22.15 2.04
C ALA A 137 -8.60 -21.07 1.00
N VAL A 138 -9.82 -20.56 0.92
CA VAL A 138 -10.21 -19.47 0.02
C VAL A 138 -9.56 -18.15 0.44
N ALA A 139 -9.52 -17.88 1.74
CA ALA A 139 -8.85 -16.71 2.26
C ALA A 139 -7.33 -16.78 1.97
N ASP A 140 -6.69 -17.91 2.22
CA ASP A 140 -5.27 -18.15 1.95
C ASP A 140 -4.91 -17.97 0.48
N GLU A 141 -5.73 -18.51 -0.42
CA GLU A 141 -5.55 -18.38 -1.86
C GLU A 141 -5.61 -16.91 -2.31
N LEU A 142 -6.58 -16.14 -1.80
CA LEU A 142 -6.66 -14.71 -2.10
C LEU A 142 -5.41 -13.96 -1.64
N PHE A 143 -4.95 -14.17 -0.39
CA PHE A 143 -3.77 -13.48 0.13
C PHE A 143 -2.49 -13.92 -0.58
N ARG A 144 -2.41 -15.19 -1.01
CA ARG A 144 -1.34 -15.67 -1.89
C ARG A 144 -1.35 -14.92 -3.23
N GLY A 145 -2.50 -14.79 -3.88
CA GLY A 145 -2.65 -14.04 -5.13
C GLY A 145 -2.30 -12.56 -4.98
N ILE A 146 -2.60 -11.94 -3.83
CA ILE A 146 -2.16 -10.56 -3.53
C ILE A 146 -0.64 -10.48 -3.48
N ASN A 147 0.02 -11.40 -2.76
CA ASN A 147 1.47 -11.44 -2.66
C ASN A 147 2.13 -11.67 -4.03
N GLU A 148 1.59 -12.56 -4.85
CA GLU A 148 2.07 -12.81 -6.22
C GLU A 148 1.96 -11.55 -7.10
N ALA A 149 0.83 -10.83 -7.06
CA ALA A 149 0.66 -9.59 -7.80
C ALA A 149 1.70 -8.53 -7.39
N ILE A 150 2.02 -8.44 -6.10
CA ILE A 150 3.07 -7.55 -5.59
C ILE A 150 4.45 -7.99 -6.08
N ILE A 151 4.78 -9.28 -6.00
CA ILE A 151 6.06 -9.83 -6.47
C ILE A 151 6.25 -9.54 -7.97
N TYR A 152 5.24 -9.81 -8.81
CA TYR A 152 5.32 -9.52 -10.24
C TYR A 152 5.50 -8.03 -10.53
N SER A 153 4.83 -7.16 -9.78
CA SER A 153 5.01 -5.71 -9.88
C SER A 153 6.45 -5.30 -9.56
N LEU A 154 7.02 -5.80 -8.46
CA LEU A 154 8.42 -5.50 -8.07
C LEU A 154 9.42 -6.03 -9.09
N LYS A 155 9.24 -7.27 -9.56
CA LYS A 155 10.11 -7.87 -10.60
C LYS A 155 10.07 -7.11 -11.93
N SER A 156 8.91 -6.54 -12.29
CA SER A 156 8.76 -5.77 -13.54
C SER A 156 9.65 -4.53 -13.60
N VAL A 157 9.99 -3.95 -12.45
CA VAL A 157 10.82 -2.74 -12.34
C VAL A 157 12.21 -2.99 -11.76
N GLN A 158 12.49 -4.21 -11.34
CA GLN A 158 13.73 -4.61 -10.66
C GLN A 158 15.00 -4.21 -11.43
N SER A 159 14.97 -4.33 -12.77
CA SER A 159 16.13 -4.03 -13.63
C SER A 159 16.38 -2.53 -13.80
N VAL A 160 15.36 -1.68 -13.63
CA VAL A 160 15.44 -0.24 -13.91
C VAL A 160 15.62 0.60 -12.65
N ILE A 161 15.20 0.10 -11.49
CA ILE A 161 15.36 0.83 -10.22
C ILE A 161 16.82 0.78 -9.77
N ILE A 162 17.34 1.94 -9.38
CA ILE A 162 18.68 2.05 -8.81
C ILE A 162 18.71 1.32 -7.47
N ASN A 163 19.69 0.41 -7.31
CA ASN A 163 19.88 -0.35 -6.08
C ASN A 163 21.05 0.23 -5.27
N ASP A 164 20.75 0.79 -4.11
CA ASP A 164 21.75 1.19 -3.11
C ASP A 164 21.43 0.49 -1.79
N ARG A 165 22.40 -0.26 -1.26
CA ARG A 165 22.28 -1.02 0.00
C ARG A 165 22.02 -0.16 1.25
N ARG A 166 22.10 1.17 1.13
CA ARG A 166 21.82 2.14 2.20
C ARG A 166 20.42 2.71 2.10
N CYS A 167 19.68 2.34 1.05
CA CYS A 167 18.34 2.82 0.79
C CYS A 167 17.33 1.69 0.93
N PHE A 168 16.14 2.04 1.36
CA PHE A 168 14.96 1.17 1.35
C PHE A 168 13.75 1.98 0.91
N GLU A 169 12.72 1.29 0.47
CA GLU A 169 11.45 1.88 0.08
C GLU A 169 10.31 1.27 0.89
N LEU A 170 9.38 2.12 1.32
CA LEU A 170 8.11 1.71 1.88
C LEU A 170 7.00 2.08 0.90
N TYR A 171 6.40 1.07 0.28
CA TYR A 171 5.30 1.25 -0.66
C TYR A 171 3.94 1.03 -0.03
N GLY A 172 2.95 1.77 -0.53
CA GLY A 172 1.54 1.50 -0.30
C GLY A 172 0.90 0.95 -1.58
N TYR A 173 0.64 -0.33 -1.62
CA TYR A 173 -0.05 -1.01 -2.71
C TYR A 173 -1.55 -0.86 -2.55
N ASP A 174 -2.23 -0.41 -3.59
CA ASP A 174 -3.67 -0.36 -3.65
C ASP A 174 -4.17 -1.46 -4.58
N LEU A 175 -4.97 -2.39 -4.03
CA LEU A 175 -5.50 -3.54 -4.77
C LEU A 175 -7.03 -3.56 -4.66
N LEU A 176 -7.67 -3.89 -5.76
CA LEU A 176 -9.09 -4.19 -5.81
C LEU A 176 -9.28 -5.71 -5.93
N ILE A 177 -10.27 -6.25 -5.28
CA ILE A 177 -10.64 -7.67 -5.39
C ILE A 177 -11.96 -7.74 -6.16
N ASP A 178 -12.04 -8.60 -7.16
CA ASP A 178 -13.30 -8.86 -7.87
C ASP A 178 -14.13 -9.96 -7.17
N GLU A 179 -15.36 -10.18 -7.62
CA GLU A 179 -16.27 -11.18 -7.05
C GLU A 179 -15.75 -12.62 -7.14
N ARG A 180 -14.80 -12.89 -8.07
CA ARG A 180 -14.11 -14.17 -8.23
C ARG A 180 -12.89 -14.30 -7.35
N LEU A 181 -12.68 -13.32 -6.47
CA LEU A 181 -11.54 -13.24 -5.57
C LEU A 181 -10.19 -13.06 -6.29
N LYS A 182 -10.20 -12.54 -7.52
CA LYS A 182 -8.97 -12.16 -8.21
C LYS A 182 -8.52 -10.78 -7.74
N PRO A 183 -7.26 -10.63 -7.25
CA PRO A 183 -6.70 -9.33 -6.93
C PRO A 183 -6.28 -8.59 -8.21
N TRP A 184 -6.58 -7.31 -8.27
CA TRP A 184 -6.19 -6.38 -9.32
C TRP A 184 -5.33 -5.28 -8.70
N LEU A 185 -4.10 -5.14 -9.19
CA LEU A 185 -3.24 -4.03 -8.82
C LEU A 185 -3.78 -2.74 -9.45
N ILE A 186 -4.09 -1.75 -8.63
CA ILE A 186 -4.60 -0.45 -9.07
C ILE A 186 -3.45 0.55 -9.19
N GLU A 187 -2.68 0.74 -8.10
CA GLU A 187 -1.54 1.65 -8.08
C GLU A 187 -0.52 1.26 -7.02
N VAL A 188 0.69 1.81 -7.17
CA VAL A 188 1.76 1.70 -6.17
C VAL A 188 2.16 3.10 -5.73
N ASN A 189 1.96 3.39 -4.46
CA ASN A 189 2.31 4.68 -3.87
C ASN A 189 3.73 4.60 -3.28
N ALA A 190 4.69 5.30 -3.88
CA ALA A 190 6.08 5.34 -3.40
C ALA A 190 6.24 6.08 -2.06
N SER A 191 5.30 6.98 -1.73
CA SER A 191 5.25 7.68 -0.46
C SER A 191 3.84 7.61 0.11
N PRO A 192 3.44 6.45 0.67
CA PRO A 192 2.09 6.28 1.19
C PRO A 192 1.81 7.26 2.33
N SER A 193 0.64 7.89 2.31
CA SER A 193 0.26 8.85 3.34
C SER A 193 0.26 8.22 4.73
N LEU A 194 1.01 8.82 5.64
CA LEU A 194 1.04 8.47 7.06
C LEU A 194 0.08 9.32 7.91
N THR A 195 -0.70 10.21 7.28
CA THR A 195 -1.73 10.97 7.98
C THR A 195 -2.76 10.03 8.60
N CYS A 196 -3.05 10.23 9.87
CA CYS A 196 -3.97 9.38 10.65
C CYS A 196 -5.33 10.06 10.78
N THR A 197 -6.40 9.29 10.61
CA THR A 197 -7.78 9.79 10.72
C THR A 197 -8.44 9.37 12.03
N THR A 198 -7.97 8.28 12.63
CA THR A 198 -8.46 7.73 13.89
C THR A 198 -7.28 7.27 14.74
N GLU A 199 -7.50 7.05 16.03
CA GLU A 199 -6.49 6.50 16.93
C GLU A 199 -6.04 5.08 16.50
N ALA A 200 -6.97 4.26 16.00
CA ALA A 200 -6.66 2.93 15.46
C ALA A 200 -5.74 3.02 14.23
N ASP A 201 -6.01 3.97 13.33
CA ASP A 201 -5.18 4.24 12.15
C ASP A 201 -3.77 4.72 12.57
N ARG A 202 -3.70 5.55 13.62
CA ARG A 202 -2.42 6.02 14.18
C ARG A 202 -1.58 4.86 14.71
N ARG A 203 -2.19 3.98 15.52
CA ARG A 203 -1.50 2.80 16.09
C ARG A 203 -1.01 1.85 15.01
N LEU A 204 -1.82 1.62 13.98
CA LEU A 204 -1.45 0.78 12.85
C LEU A 204 -0.23 1.35 12.13
N LYS A 205 -0.27 2.63 11.75
CA LYS A 205 0.82 3.28 11.01
C LYS A 205 2.10 3.42 11.83
N ASP A 206 1.98 3.74 13.13
CA ASP A 206 3.12 3.75 14.04
C ASP A 206 3.81 2.37 14.07
N ARG A 207 3.02 1.29 14.13
CA ARG A 207 3.57 -0.06 14.09
C ARG A 207 4.21 -0.39 12.75
N VAL A 208 3.57 -0.06 11.63
CA VAL A 208 4.14 -0.26 10.28
C VAL A 208 5.50 0.43 10.17
N ILE A 209 5.63 1.68 10.62
CA ILE A 209 6.91 2.41 10.56
C ILE A 209 7.97 1.77 11.45
N ARG A 210 7.61 1.36 12.68
CA ARG A 210 8.55 0.68 13.58
C ARG A 210 9.10 -0.61 12.97
N ASP A 211 8.20 -1.44 12.44
CA ASP A 211 8.59 -2.71 11.85
C ASP A 211 9.37 -2.50 10.53
N THR A 212 9.02 -1.46 9.76
CA THR A 212 9.80 -1.05 8.58
C THR A 212 11.23 -0.69 8.95
N LEU A 213 11.42 0.13 9.98
CA LEU A 213 12.76 0.52 10.44
C LEU A 213 13.52 -0.68 11.02
N ALA A 214 12.85 -1.57 11.74
CA ALA A 214 13.48 -2.77 12.27
C ALA A 214 14.00 -3.70 11.19
N VAL A 215 13.26 -3.83 10.07
CA VAL A 215 13.63 -4.66 8.92
C VAL A 215 14.68 -3.98 8.03
N ALA A 216 14.57 -2.66 7.83
CA ALA A 216 15.42 -1.92 6.89
C ALA A 216 16.76 -1.51 7.48
N VAL A 217 16.84 -1.27 8.79
CA VAL A 217 18.02 -0.71 9.45
C VAL A 217 18.53 -1.66 10.53
N PRO A 218 19.75 -2.22 10.39
CA PRO A 218 20.34 -3.05 11.44
C PRO A 218 20.38 -2.33 12.79
N PRO A 219 20.06 -3.02 13.90
CA PRO A 219 19.94 -2.41 15.23
C PRO A 219 21.13 -1.55 15.66
N GLY A 220 22.35 -2.02 15.46
CA GLY A 220 23.57 -1.27 15.83
C GLY A 220 23.79 0.02 15.06
N LYS A 221 23.18 0.16 13.86
CA LYS A 221 23.28 1.39 13.04
C LYS A 221 22.39 2.51 13.57
N LEU A 222 21.20 2.17 14.08
CA LEU A 222 20.30 3.15 14.69
C LEU A 222 20.87 3.71 16.01
N GLU A 223 21.54 2.87 16.78
CA GLU A 223 22.19 3.28 18.03
C GLU A 223 23.35 4.23 17.80
N ALA A 224 24.18 3.95 16.81
CA ALA A 224 25.27 4.82 16.44
C ALA A 224 24.81 6.21 15.95
N ALA A 225 23.71 6.26 15.18
CA ALA A 225 23.14 7.52 14.70
C ALA A 225 22.45 8.33 15.81
N ALA A 226 21.98 7.68 16.87
CA ALA A 226 21.34 8.34 18.02
C ALA A 226 22.31 8.79 19.12
N GLY A 227 23.61 8.81 18.85
CA GLY A 227 24.62 9.26 19.83
C GLY A 227 24.78 8.35 21.04
N GLY A 228 24.63 7.03 20.87
CA GLY A 228 24.81 6.04 21.91
C GLY A 228 23.60 5.80 22.84
N VAL A 229 22.46 6.37 22.51
CA VAL A 229 21.19 6.02 23.17
C VAL A 229 20.70 4.70 22.62
N SER A 230 20.69 3.65 23.46
CA SER A 230 20.21 2.32 23.08
C SER A 230 18.89 2.40 22.33
N THR A 231 18.79 1.69 21.18
CA THR A 231 17.54 1.60 20.38
C THR A 231 16.38 1.10 21.23
N THR A 232 16.64 0.25 22.21
CA THR A 232 15.66 -0.18 23.21
C THR A 232 15.12 1.01 24.00
N THR A 233 15.96 1.98 24.34
CA THR A 233 15.57 3.21 25.06
C THR A 233 14.90 4.24 24.15
N ALA A 234 15.35 4.37 22.91
CA ALA A 234 14.72 5.26 21.93
C ALA A 234 13.34 4.76 21.52
N MET A 235 13.17 3.46 21.27
CA MET A 235 11.87 2.84 20.99
C MET A 235 10.94 2.85 22.22
N SER A 236 11.47 2.66 23.46
CA SER A 236 10.68 2.70 24.68
C SER A 236 10.19 4.11 25.04
N ARG A 237 10.90 5.16 24.67
CA ARG A 237 10.43 6.56 24.82
C ARG A 237 9.26 6.90 23.91
N LEU A 238 9.15 6.23 22.76
CA LEU A 238 8.00 6.35 21.88
C LEU A 238 6.80 5.50 22.35
N SER A 239 7.00 4.52 23.24
CA SER A 239 5.98 3.59 23.76
C SER A 239 5.61 3.84 25.22
N ARG A 240 5.39 5.08 25.68
CA ARG A 240 4.80 5.28 27.00
C ARG A 240 3.37 4.72 27.00
N GLY A 241 3.24 3.47 27.42
CA GLY A 241 1.92 2.84 27.62
C GLY A 241 1.86 1.31 27.59
N GLY A 242 2.94 0.58 27.80
CA GLY A 242 2.84 -0.88 27.92
C GLY A 242 4.12 -1.53 28.42
N ARG A 243 4.05 -2.17 29.60
CA ARG A 243 5.10 -3.07 30.06
C ARG A 243 5.13 -4.29 29.12
N SER A 244 6.14 -4.41 28.27
CA SER A 244 6.49 -5.67 27.63
C SER A 244 7.86 -6.10 28.15
N ASN A 245 7.93 -7.29 28.73
CA ASN A 245 9.17 -7.98 29.05
C ASN A 245 9.85 -8.36 27.73
N SER A 246 10.62 -7.44 27.14
CA SER A 246 11.52 -7.79 26.04
C SER A 246 12.83 -8.27 26.64
N VAL A 247 13.14 -9.56 26.49
CA VAL A 247 14.49 -10.09 26.68
C VAL A 247 15.39 -9.32 25.72
N GLY A 248 16.27 -8.48 26.26
CA GLY A 248 17.23 -7.71 25.47
C GLY A 248 18.24 -8.65 24.81
N VAL A 249 18.06 -8.93 23.53
CA VAL A 249 19.08 -9.56 22.71
C VAL A 249 20.07 -8.46 22.32
N SER A 250 21.36 -8.64 22.61
CA SER A 250 22.39 -7.65 22.35
C SER A 250 22.54 -7.39 20.84
N GLY A 251 22.75 -6.12 20.42
CA GLY A 251 22.90 -5.71 19.02
C GLY A 251 23.94 -6.54 18.24
N ASP A 252 24.97 -7.05 18.92
CA ASP A 252 26.03 -7.90 18.36
C ASP A 252 25.53 -9.24 17.78
N VAL A 253 24.45 -9.82 18.36
CA VAL A 253 23.89 -11.09 17.89
C VAL A 253 23.16 -10.88 16.56
N TYR A 254 22.43 -9.78 16.42
CA TYR A 254 21.71 -9.44 15.20
C TYR A 254 22.65 -9.09 14.04
N GLU A 255 23.71 -8.31 14.29
CA GLU A 255 24.69 -7.99 13.25
C GLU A 255 25.41 -9.26 12.73
N LYS A 256 25.76 -10.18 13.63
CA LYS A 256 26.40 -11.45 13.25
C LYS A 256 25.44 -12.35 12.48
N GLU A 257 24.19 -12.47 12.90
CA GLU A 257 23.19 -13.27 12.22
C GLU A 257 22.84 -12.68 10.85
N TRP A 258 22.63 -11.37 10.76
CA TRP A 258 22.39 -10.66 9.51
C TRP A 258 23.56 -10.76 8.53
N ALA A 259 24.80 -10.64 9.02
CA ALA A 259 26.00 -10.84 8.21
C ALA A 259 26.18 -12.29 7.75
N ARG A 260 25.78 -13.26 8.60
CA ARG A 260 25.91 -14.70 8.30
C ARG A 260 24.84 -15.21 7.35
N THR A 261 23.60 -14.76 7.49
CA THR A 261 22.45 -15.27 6.75
C THR A 261 22.09 -14.40 5.56
N GLY A 262 22.58 -13.13 5.53
CA GLY A 262 22.14 -12.12 4.55
C GLY A 262 20.67 -11.75 4.71
N GLY A 263 19.97 -12.37 5.69
CA GLY A 263 18.53 -12.26 5.91
C GLY A 263 18.19 -11.55 7.22
N VAL A 264 16.96 -11.04 7.31
CA VAL A 264 16.41 -10.43 8.52
C VAL A 264 16.00 -11.54 9.48
N PRO A 265 16.48 -11.55 10.76
CA PRO A 265 16.04 -12.53 11.72
C PRO A 265 14.54 -12.47 11.99
N GLU A 266 13.87 -13.62 12.15
CA GLU A 266 12.44 -13.70 12.45
C GLU A 266 12.03 -12.85 13.65
N SER A 267 12.89 -12.77 14.67
CA SER A 267 12.66 -11.97 15.87
C SER A 267 12.54 -10.47 15.60
N VAL A 268 13.00 -9.99 14.45
CA VAL A 268 12.96 -8.57 14.03
C VAL A 268 11.80 -8.27 13.10
N LEU A 269 11.22 -9.29 12.46
CA LEU A 269 10.15 -9.11 11.47
C LEU A 269 8.90 -8.41 12.04
N GLY A 270 8.59 -8.61 13.33
CA GLY A 270 7.41 -8.01 13.95
C GLY A 270 6.12 -8.39 13.22
N THR A 271 5.49 -7.45 12.55
CA THR A 271 4.30 -7.68 11.72
C THR A 271 4.59 -7.84 10.23
N MET A 272 5.87 -7.94 9.85
CA MET A 272 6.30 -8.16 8.47
C MET A 272 6.48 -9.65 8.20
N ASP A 273 6.08 -10.07 7.00
CA ASP A 273 6.35 -11.39 6.45
C ASP A 273 7.33 -11.25 5.29
N VAL A 274 8.26 -12.20 5.15
CA VAL A 274 9.13 -12.26 3.98
C VAL A 274 8.27 -12.52 2.76
N LEU A 275 8.25 -11.58 1.84
CA LEU A 275 7.52 -11.68 0.58
C LEU A 275 8.37 -12.39 -0.48
N ILE A 276 9.61 -11.94 -0.61
CA ILE A 276 10.62 -12.52 -1.50
C ILE A 276 12.02 -12.19 -0.97
N ASP A 277 12.92 -13.16 -0.99
CA ASP A 277 14.34 -12.98 -0.70
C ASP A 277 15.18 -13.82 -1.70
N GLU A 278 15.66 -13.18 -2.75
CA GLU A 278 16.47 -13.84 -3.77
C GLU A 278 17.88 -14.22 -3.27
N THR A 279 18.30 -13.75 -2.08
CA THR A 279 19.56 -14.20 -1.47
C THR A 279 19.44 -15.59 -0.88
N ALA A 280 18.24 -16.00 -0.47
CA ALA A 280 17.98 -17.30 0.14
C ALA A 280 17.94 -18.46 -0.89
N VAL A 281 17.73 -18.16 -2.17
CA VAL A 281 17.60 -19.15 -3.26
C VAL A 281 18.96 -19.72 -3.71
N GLY A 282 20.08 -19.20 -3.20
CA GLY A 282 21.44 -19.59 -3.60
C GLY A 282 21.98 -20.90 -3.00
N VAL A 283 21.18 -21.73 -2.32
CA VAL A 283 21.67 -22.96 -1.65
C VAL A 283 21.00 -24.26 -2.14
N GLY A 284 20.22 -24.24 -3.20
CA GLY A 284 19.55 -25.49 -3.54
C GLY A 284 18.91 -25.66 -4.89
N ASP A 285 19.42 -25.11 -5.99
CA ASP A 285 19.01 -25.56 -7.34
C ASP A 285 20.15 -25.42 -8.35
N ALA A 286 21.16 -26.26 -8.14
CA ALA A 286 22.06 -26.72 -9.22
C ALA A 286 21.73 -28.19 -9.43
N VAL A 287 20.65 -28.48 -10.16
CA VAL A 287 20.49 -29.72 -10.95
C VAL A 287 19.73 -29.37 -12.23
#